data_e77ed27976ae13c09f07321cac3d107a
#
_entry.id   e77ed27976ae13c09f07321cac3d107a
#
_cell.length_a   1.000
_cell.length_b   1.000
_cell.length_c   1.000
_cell.angle_alpha   90.00
_cell.angle_beta   90.00
_cell.angle_gamma   90.00
#
_symmetry.space_group_name_H-M   'P 1'
#
loop_
_entity.id
_entity.type
_entity.pdbx_description
1 polymer ?
#
loop_
_entity_poly.entity_id
_entity_poly.type
_entity_poly.pdbx_seq_one_letter_code
_entity_poly.pdbx_strand_id
1 'polypeptide(L)'
;MIKLENLTKQFVQKNGQTFNAVDNVNLNVPEGEMCVLLGPSGCGKTTTLKMINRLIAPSGGKIFINGEDTTDLDTVTLRRNIGYVIQQIGLFPNMTIEENITVVPRMLGWDKARCKERATELMAMVALDPKRFLNRYPKEMSGGQQQRIGVIRA
;
A
#
# COMPACT_ATOMS: atom_id res chain seq x y z
N MET A 1 7.89 -10.64 6.44
CA MET A 1 7.56 -11.91 5.75
C MET A 1 6.09 -11.91 5.33
N ILE A 2 5.78 -12.35 4.09
CA ILE A 2 4.40 -12.54 3.61
C ILE A 2 4.26 -13.96 3.08
N LYS A 3 3.22 -14.70 3.52
CA LYS A 3 2.94 -16.04 3.02
C LYS A 3 1.47 -16.16 2.61
N LEU A 4 1.24 -16.70 1.42
CA LEU A 4 -0.09 -16.99 0.89
C LEU A 4 -0.25 -18.50 0.78
N GLU A 5 -1.36 -19.03 1.27
CA GLU A 5 -1.69 -20.46 1.19
C GLU A 5 -3.04 -20.65 0.50
N ASN A 6 -3.03 -21.30 -0.66
CA ASN A 6 -4.19 -21.64 -1.47
C ASN A 6 -5.12 -20.43 -1.71
N LEU A 7 -4.51 -19.24 -1.83
CA LEU A 7 -5.25 -17.98 -1.91
C LEU A 7 -6.13 -17.95 -3.15
N THR A 8 -7.42 -17.74 -2.95
CA THR A 8 -8.42 -17.75 -4.02
C THR A 8 -9.35 -16.53 -3.89
N LYS A 9 -9.64 -15.89 -5.01
CA LYS A 9 -10.67 -14.86 -5.10
C LYS A 9 -11.60 -15.13 -6.26
N GLN A 10 -12.85 -15.36 -5.92
CA GLN A 10 -13.96 -15.54 -6.85
C GLN A 10 -14.84 -14.29 -6.89
N PHE A 11 -15.23 -13.87 -8.07
CA PHE A 11 -16.22 -12.83 -8.29
C PHE A 11 -17.44 -13.39 -9.02
N VAL A 12 -18.62 -12.89 -8.64
CA VAL A 12 -19.87 -13.21 -9.32
C VAL A 12 -20.15 -12.10 -10.35
N GLN A 13 -20.34 -12.46 -11.60
CA GLN A 13 -20.72 -11.54 -12.67
C GLN A 13 -22.22 -11.23 -12.62
N LYS A 14 -22.66 -10.18 -13.30
CA LYS A 14 -24.07 -9.78 -13.38
C LYS A 14 -25.01 -10.87 -13.94
N ASN A 15 -24.47 -11.77 -14.74
CA ASN A 15 -25.19 -12.91 -15.32
C ASN A 15 -25.25 -14.15 -14.40
N GLY A 16 -24.75 -14.03 -13.14
CA GLY A 16 -24.70 -15.12 -12.18
C GLY A 16 -23.51 -16.07 -12.34
N GLN A 17 -22.71 -15.94 -13.39
CA GLN A 17 -21.50 -16.74 -13.58
C GLN A 17 -20.40 -16.31 -12.59
N THR A 18 -19.63 -17.25 -12.10
CA THR A 18 -18.48 -17.01 -11.26
C THR A 18 -17.19 -17.16 -12.06
N PHE A 19 -16.18 -16.36 -11.75
CA PHE A 19 -14.83 -16.55 -12.26
C PHE A 19 -13.80 -16.33 -11.15
N ASN A 20 -12.71 -17.08 -11.21
CA ASN A 20 -11.60 -16.93 -10.29
C ASN A 20 -10.64 -15.86 -10.81
N ALA A 21 -10.61 -14.71 -10.16
CA ALA A 21 -9.61 -13.66 -10.46
C ALA A 21 -8.23 -14.02 -9.89
N VAL A 22 -8.21 -14.82 -8.83
CA VAL A 22 -7.02 -15.44 -8.23
C VAL A 22 -7.42 -16.87 -7.88
N ASP A 23 -6.62 -17.85 -8.27
CA ASP A 23 -6.95 -19.26 -8.13
C ASP A 23 -5.80 -20.04 -7.51
N ASN A 24 -6.01 -20.50 -6.27
CA ASN A 24 -5.11 -21.38 -5.53
C ASN A 24 -3.63 -20.92 -5.52
N VAL A 25 -3.41 -19.63 -5.31
CA VAL A 25 -2.05 -19.05 -5.32
C VAL A 25 -1.34 -19.36 -4.01
N ASN A 26 -0.15 -19.93 -4.13
CA ASN A 26 0.79 -20.17 -3.04
C ASN A 26 2.03 -19.32 -3.29
N LEU A 27 2.44 -18.52 -2.29
CA LEU A 27 3.59 -17.63 -2.37
C LEU A 27 4.21 -17.49 -0.99
N ASN A 28 5.53 -17.48 -0.94
CA ASN A 28 6.27 -17.13 0.28
C ASN A 28 7.32 -16.07 -0.07
N VAL A 29 7.22 -14.92 0.59
CA VAL A 29 8.18 -13.83 0.51
C VAL A 29 8.84 -13.67 1.87
N PRO A 30 10.06 -14.16 2.06
CA PRO A 30 10.80 -14.00 3.30
C PRO A 30 11.01 -12.55 3.70
N GLU A 31 11.40 -12.33 4.93
CA GLU A 31 11.76 -10.99 5.41
C GLU A 31 12.99 -10.46 4.67
N GLY A 32 12.96 -9.18 4.30
CA GLY A 32 14.04 -8.52 3.56
C GLY A 32 14.07 -8.83 2.06
N GLU A 33 13.22 -9.71 1.56
CA GLU A 33 13.15 -10.03 0.13
C GLU A 33 12.11 -9.19 -0.61
N MET A 34 12.35 -9.00 -1.89
CA MET A 34 11.44 -8.34 -2.82
C MET A 34 10.83 -9.35 -3.79
N CYS A 35 9.50 -9.37 -3.88
CA CYS A 35 8.77 -10.17 -4.85
C CYS A 35 8.11 -9.28 -5.91
N VAL A 36 8.29 -9.60 -7.18
CA VAL A 36 7.67 -8.89 -8.30
C VAL A 36 6.64 -9.80 -8.98
N LEU A 37 5.38 -9.37 -9.00
CA LEU A 37 4.32 -10.07 -9.73
C LEU A 37 4.27 -9.60 -11.18
N LEU A 38 4.64 -10.46 -12.11
CA LEU A 38 4.61 -10.20 -13.55
C LEU A 38 3.42 -10.93 -14.21
N GLY A 39 2.89 -10.33 -15.27
CA GLY A 39 1.81 -10.94 -16.06
C GLY A 39 0.95 -9.90 -16.77
N PRO A 40 0.08 -10.34 -17.72
CA PRO A 40 -0.80 -9.46 -18.51
C PRO A 40 -1.81 -8.73 -17.63
N SER A 41 -2.49 -7.74 -18.22
CA SER A 41 -3.61 -7.06 -17.55
C SER A 41 -4.72 -8.07 -17.25
N GLY A 42 -5.30 -7.97 -16.06
CA GLY A 42 -6.40 -8.85 -15.64
C GLY A 42 -5.98 -10.19 -15.01
N CYS A 43 -4.69 -10.54 -14.95
CA CYS A 43 -4.22 -11.82 -14.38
C CYS A 43 -4.22 -11.90 -12.84
N GLY A 44 -4.87 -10.98 -12.13
CA GLY A 44 -5.05 -11.07 -10.68
C GLY A 44 -4.02 -10.34 -9.80
N LYS A 45 -2.94 -9.74 -10.33
CA LYS A 45 -1.89 -9.06 -9.53
C LYS A 45 -2.44 -8.05 -8.53
N THR A 46 -3.24 -7.11 -9.02
CA THR A 46 -3.86 -6.07 -8.16
C THR A 46 -4.86 -6.67 -7.17
N THR A 47 -5.56 -7.72 -7.57
CA THR A 47 -6.50 -8.44 -6.70
C THR A 47 -5.74 -9.11 -5.55
N THR A 48 -4.62 -9.77 -5.84
CA THR A 48 -3.74 -10.38 -4.84
C THR A 48 -3.21 -9.34 -3.84
N LEU A 49 -2.68 -8.21 -4.33
CA LEU A 49 -2.20 -7.13 -3.47
C LEU A 49 -3.32 -6.54 -2.58
N LYS A 50 -4.53 -6.39 -3.13
CA LYS A 50 -5.70 -5.92 -2.36
C LYS A 50 -6.14 -6.92 -1.29
N MET A 51 -5.99 -8.21 -1.54
CA MET A 51 -6.28 -9.24 -0.53
C MET A 51 -5.24 -9.24 0.60
N ILE A 52 -3.94 -9.10 0.27
CA ILE A 52 -2.87 -9.01 1.28
C ILE A 52 -3.14 -7.85 2.26
N ASN A 53 -3.57 -6.70 1.75
CA ASN A 53 -3.93 -5.53 2.56
C ASN A 53 -5.39 -5.56 3.06
N ARG A 54 -6.10 -6.67 2.89
CA ARG A 54 -7.52 -6.85 3.26
C ARG A 54 -8.45 -5.73 2.78
N LEU A 55 -8.12 -5.08 1.65
CA LEU A 55 -9.03 -4.16 0.95
C LEU A 55 -10.19 -4.93 0.31
N ILE A 56 -9.95 -6.20 -0.03
CA ILE A 56 -10.98 -7.18 -0.41
C ILE A 56 -10.74 -8.47 0.38
N ALA A 57 -11.82 -9.14 0.79
CA ALA A 57 -11.72 -10.43 1.44
C ALA A 57 -11.41 -11.53 0.41
N PRO A 58 -10.53 -12.49 0.71
CA PRO A 58 -10.38 -13.69 -0.09
C PRO A 58 -11.67 -14.53 -0.06
N SER A 59 -11.88 -15.35 -1.08
CA SER A 59 -12.96 -16.34 -1.12
C SER A 59 -12.51 -17.67 -0.52
N GLY A 60 -11.21 -17.92 -0.43
CA GLY A 60 -10.59 -19.09 0.19
C GLY A 60 -9.10 -18.91 0.35
N GLY A 61 -8.49 -19.81 1.10
CA GLY A 61 -7.08 -19.76 1.45
C GLY A 61 -6.78 -18.80 2.60
N LYS A 62 -5.49 -18.65 2.92
CA LYS A 62 -5.00 -17.86 4.04
C LYS A 62 -3.87 -16.93 3.66
N ILE A 63 -3.75 -15.84 4.40
CA ILE A 63 -2.68 -14.84 4.26
C ILE A 63 -2.03 -14.68 5.63
N PHE A 64 -0.71 -14.88 5.67
CA PHE A 64 0.10 -14.67 6.87
C PHE A 64 1.03 -13.48 6.65
N ILE A 65 1.11 -12.61 7.63
CA ILE A 65 2.06 -11.49 7.68
C ILE A 65 2.86 -11.62 8.96
N ASN A 66 4.18 -11.71 8.82
CA ASN A 66 5.11 -11.95 9.93
C ASN A 66 4.76 -13.18 10.79
N GLY A 67 4.17 -14.21 10.15
CA GLY A 67 3.76 -15.44 10.80
C GLY A 67 2.36 -15.44 11.39
N GLU A 68 1.68 -14.31 11.45
CA GLU A 68 0.31 -14.20 11.95
C GLU A 68 -0.72 -14.34 10.82
N ASP A 69 -1.73 -15.18 11.02
CA ASP A 69 -2.90 -15.29 10.12
C ASP A 69 -3.69 -13.97 10.16
N THR A 70 -3.85 -13.34 9.01
CA THR A 70 -4.53 -12.04 8.92
C THR A 70 -6.05 -12.14 8.99
N THR A 71 -6.63 -13.34 9.02
CA THR A 71 -8.09 -13.56 8.95
C THR A 71 -8.81 -12.91 10.13
N ASP A 72 -8.25 -13.06 11.34
CA ASP A 72 -8.85 -12.60 12.60
C ASP A 72 -8.28 -11.26 13.09
N LEU A 73 -7.30 -10.70 12.38
CA LEU A 73 -6.71 -9.43 12.77
C LEU A 73 -7.66 -8.25 12.51
N ASP A 74 -7.64 -7.26 13.41
CA ASP A 74 -8.28 -5.98 13.14
C ASP A 74 -7.71 -5.33 11.89
N THR A 75 -8.57 -5.03 10.92
CA THR A 75 -8.16 -4.51 9.61
C THR A 75 -7.51 -3.14 9.67
N VAL A 76 -7.85 -2.32 10.67
CA VAL A 76 -7.25 -1.00 10.88
C VAL A 76 -5.81 -1.15 11.37
N THR A 77 -5.61 -2.00 12.37
CA THR A 77 -4.28 -2.32 12.91
C THR A 77 -3.39 -2.95 11.85
N LEU A 78 -3.91 -3.92 11.09
CA LEU A 78 -3.17 -4.54 9.99
C LEU A 78 -2.68 -3.49 8.97
N ARG A 79 -3.57 -2.62 8.49
CA ARG A 79 -3.25 -1.60 7.47
C ARG A 79 -2.31 -0.52 7.98
N ARG A 80 -2.28 -0.23 9.27
CA ARG A 80 -1.30 0.69 9.86
C ARG A 80 0.13 0.17 9.81
N ASN A 81 0.28 -1.15 9.74
CA ASN A 81 1.58 -1.83 9.68
C ASN A 81 2.00 -2.23 8.26
N ILE A 82 1.19 -1.91 7.25
CA ILE A 82 1.48 -2.21 5.84
C ILE A 82 1.48 -0.91 5.06
N GLY A 83 2.65 -0.51 4.53
CA GLY A 83 2.73 0.55 3.54
C GLY A 83 2.07 0.10 2.23
N TYR A 84 1.07 0.83 1.77
CA TYR A 84 0.34 0.50 0.53
C TYR A 84 0.38 1.64 -0.47
N VAL A 85 1.12 1.43 -1.56
CA VAL A 85 1.19 2.37 -2.68
C VAL A 85 0.16 1.99 -3.73
N ILE A 86 -0.78 2.88 -4.01
CA ILE A 86 -1.80 2.65 -5.06
C ILE A 86 -1.26 3.03 -6.44
N GLN A 87 -1.79 2.40 -7.48
CA GLN A 87 -1.37 2.63 -8.87
C GLN A 87 -1.58 4.08 -9.32
N GLN A 88 -2.64 4.73 -8.91
CA GLN A 88 -2.81 6.18 -9.00
C GLN A 88 -2.12 6.81 -7.79
N ILE A 89 -1.33 7.85 -7.98
CA ILE A 89 -0.44 8.45 -6.96
C ILE A 89 -1.17 8.74 -5.63
N GLY A 90 -2.47 9.07 -5.69
CA GLY A 90 -3.38 9.15 -4.54
C GLY A 90 -3.01 10.21 -3.50
N LEU A 91 -2.21 11.21 -3.85
CA LEU A 91 -1.94 12.34 -2.95
C LEU A 91 -3.21 13.17 -2.75
N PHE A 92 -3.41 13.67 -1.54
CA PHE A 92 -4.50 14.58 -1.22
C PHE A 92 -4.22 15.95 -1.86
N PRO A 93 -5.00 16.40 -2.84
CA PRO A 93 -4.68 17.58 -3.64
C PRO A 93 -4.77 18.89 -2.86
N ASN A 94 -5.51 18.90 -1.77
CA ASN A 94 -5.75 20.04 -0.86
C ASN A 94 -4.80 20.07 0.35
N MET A 95 -3.85 19.14 0.41
CA MET A 95 -2.83 19.07 1.44
C MET A 95 -1.46 19.36 0.83
N THR A 96 -0.58 20.00 1.61
CA THR A 96 0.83 20.17 1.24
C THR A 96 1.55 18.82 1.17
N ILE A 97 2.76 18.80 0.63
CA ILE A 97 3.59 17.57 0.60
C ILE A 97 3.93 17.11 2.01
N GLU A 98 4.26 18.02 2.94
CA GLU A 98 4.48 17.68 4.35
C GLU A 98 3.24 17.01 4.95
N GLU A 99 2.07 17.60 4.75
CA GLU A 99 0.81 17.06 5.25
C GLU A 99 0.48 15.69 4.64
N ASN A 100 0.73 15.50 3.35
CA ASN A 100 0.56 14.20 2.68
C ASN A 100 1.46 13.13 3.29
N ILE A 101 2.74 13.41 3.51
CA ILE A 101 3.70 12.46 4.09
C ILE A 101 3.33 12.15 5.54
N THR A 102 2.83 13.12 6.29
CA THR A 102 2.61 13.01 7.73
C THR A 102 1.19 12.62 8.13
N VAL A 103 0.30 12.28 7.16
CA VAL A 103 -1.09 11.88 7.46
C VAL A 103 -1.13 10.72 8.47
N VAL A 104 -0.43 9.63 8.19
CA VAL A 104 -0.44 8.45 9.07
C VAL A 104 0.25 8.73 10.41
N PRO A 105 1.45 9.32 10.49
CA PRO A 105 2.04 9.73 11.75
C PRO A 105 1.14 10.59 12.62
N ARG A 106 0.44 11.58 12.03
CA ARG A 106 -0.53 12.41 12.76
C ARG A 106 -1.71 11.60 13.31
N MET A 107 -2.25 10.68 12.51
CA MET A 107 -3.31 9.78 12.97
C MET A 107 -2.86 8.85 14.12
N LEU A 108 -1.55 8.56 14.20
CA LEU A 108 -0.93 7.81 15.27
C LEU A 108 -0.56 8.68 16.48
N GLY A 109 -0.89 9.98 16.48
CA GLY A 109 -0.66 10.89 17.58
C GLY A 109 0.77 11.45 17.67
N TRP A 110 1.56 11.39 16.59
CA TRP A 110 2.88 12.01 16.59
C TRP A 110 2.78 13.53 16.69
N ASP A 111 3.67 14.13 17.46
CA ASP A 111 3.76 15.58 17.54
C ASP A 111 4.27 16.21 16.22
N LYS A 112 4.08 17.51 16.08
CA LYS A 112 4.38 18.24 14.84
C LYS A 112 5.90 18.26 14.53
N ALA A 113 6.74 18.34 15.55
CA ALA A 113 8.20 18.40 15.37
C ALA A 113 8.71 17.06 14.81
N ARG A 114 8.32 15.94 15.42
CA ARG A 114 8.64 14.58 14.98
C ARG A 114 8.12 14.30 13.56
N CYS A 115 6.89 14.72 13.25
CA CYS A 115 6.32 14.60 11.91
C CYS A 115 7.18 15.33 10.86
N LYS A 116 7.58 16.57 11.14
CA LYS A 116 8.40 17.37 10.23
C LYS A 116 9.80 16.80 10.03
N GLU A 117 10.43 16.32 11.11
CA GLU A 117 11.72 15.64 11.05
C GLU A 117 11.64 14.40 10.15
N ARG A 118 10.66 13.54 10.40
CA ARG A 118 10.46 12.34 9.58
C ARG A 118 10.15 12.67 8.11
N ALA A 119 9.33 13.67 7.84
CA ALA A 119 9.06 14.09 6.48
C ALA A 119 10.34 14.58 5.77
N THR A 120 11.19 15.32 6.47
CA THR A 120 12.47 15.81 5.96
C THR A 120 13.41 14.65 5.60
N GLU A 121 13.53 13.67 6.48
CA GLU A 121 14.32 12.45 6.28
C GLU A 121 13.83 11.65 5.04
N LEU A 122 12.53 11.38 4.99
CA LEU A 122 11.91 10.63 3.89
C LEU A 122 12.08 11.35 2.53
N MET A 123 11.97 12.67 2.50
CA MET A 123 12.21 13.47 1.29
C MET A 123 13.65 13.32 0.79
N ALA A 124 14.63 13.31 1.71
CA ALA A 124 16.03 13.10 1.35
C ALA A 124 16.27 11.71 0.72
N MET A 125 15.62 10.67 1.23
CA MET A 125 15.72 9.30 0.68
C MET A 125 15.29 9.20 -0.78
N VAL A 126 14.36 10.05 -1.22
CA VAL A 126 13.88 10.08 -2.62
C VAL A 126 14.47 11.23 -3.44
N ALA A 127 15.58 11.82 -2.98
CA ALA A 127 16.29 12.90 -3.64
C ALA A 127 15.39 14.11 -4.00
N LEU A 128 14.54 14.52 -3.05
CA LEU A 128 13.73 15.74 -3.14
C LEU A 128 14.13 16.69 -2.01
N ASP A 129 14.48 17.93 -2.34
CA ASP A 129 14.87 18.95 -1.37
C ASP A 129 13.68 19.35 -0.47
N PRO A 130 13.73 19.06 0.84
CA PRO A 130 12.65 19.38 1.76
C PRO A 130 12.34 20.88 1.82
N LYS A 131 13.36 21.74 1.78
CA LYS A 131 13.20 23.20 1.84
C LYS A 131 12.41 23.74 0.65
N ARG A 132 12.54 23.08 -0.50
CA ARG A 132 11.88 23.48 -1.74
C ARG A 132 10.47 22.94 -1.87
N PHE A 133 10.20 21.74 -1.36
CA PHE A 133 9.00 20.98 -1.75
C PHE A 133 8.01 20.72 -0.62
N LEU A 134 8.40 20.68 0.67
CA LEU A 134 7.48 20.32 1.76
C LEU A 134 6.22 21.19 1.82
N ASN A 135 6.35 22.49 1.54
CA ASN A 135 5.23 23.44 1.62
C ASN A 135 4.44 23.55 0.30
N ARG A 136 4.80 22.79 -0.74
CA ARG A 136 4.07 22.80 -2.01
C ARG A 136 2.88 21.87 -1.99
N TYR A 137 1.96 22.10 -2.92
CA TYR A 137 0.83 21.21 -3.17
C TYR A 137 1.17 20.23 -4.31
N PRO A 138 0.49 19.05 -4.36
CA PRO A 138 0.73 18.07 -5.41
C PRO A 138 0.68 18.61 -6.84
N LYS A 139 -0.23 19.54 -7.15
CA LYS A 139 -0.36 20.18 -8.46
C LYS A 139 0.88 20.96 -8.92
N GLU A 140 1.75 21.33 -7.99
CA GLU A 140 2.99 22.06 -8.24
C GLU A 140 4.20 21.12 -8.46
N MET A 141 3.96 19.81 -8.45
CA MET A 141 4.95 18.75 -8.59
C MET A 141 4.80 18.05 -9.93
N SER A 142 5.91 17.62 -10.53
CA SER A 142 5.85 16.73 -11.70
C SER A 142 5.30 15.35 -11.31
N GLY A 143 4.76 14.59 -12.29
CA GLY A 143 4.22 13.25 -12.05
C GLY A 143 5.23 12.31 -11.38
N GLY A 144 6.49 12.32 -11.81
CA GLY A 144 7.54 11.49 -11.19
C GLY A 144 7.88 11.93 -9.76
N GLN A 145 7.80 13.23 -9.45
CA GLN A 145 7.97 13.73 -8.08
C GLN A 145 6.79 13.26 -7.20
N GLN A 146 5.56 13.39 -7.69
CA GLN A 146 4.38 12.93 -6.98
C GLN A 146 4.42 11.41 -6.70
N GLN A 147 4.92 10.60 -7.66
CA GLN A 147 5.09 9.15 -7.44
C GLN A 147 6.06 8.86 -6.30
N ARG A 148 7.21 9.54 -6.26
CA ARG A 148 8.17 9.41 -5.16
C ARG A 148 7.57 9.79 -3.82
N ILE A 149 6.78 10.87 -3.77
CA ILE A 149 6.04 11.24 -2.54
C ILE A 149 5.02 10.17 -2.18
N GLY A 150 4.30 9.60 -3.14
CA GLY A 150 3.37 8.49 -2.91
C GLY A 150 4.03 7.27 -2.26
N VAL A 151 5.28 6.97 -2.64
CA VAL A 151 6.05 5.87 -2.06
C VAL A 151 6.43 6.17 -0.60
N ILE A 152 6.97 7.35 -0.30
CA ILE A 152 7.42 7.68 1.06
C ILE A 152 6.28 8.01 2.04
N ARG A 153 5.06 8.22 1.54
CA ARG A 153 3.86 8.36 2.36
C ARG A 153 3.35 7.01 2.87
N ALA A 154 3.56 5.93 2.12
CA ALA A 154 3.17 4.57 2.49
C ALA A 154 4.08 4.01 3.58
#